data_1a82ecaa1f28d43f39ccab0f258f3864
#
_entry.id   1a82ecaa1f28d43f39ccab0f258f3864
#
_cell.length_a   1.000
_cell.length_b   1.000
_cell.length_c   1.000
_cell.angle_alpha   90.00
_cell.angle_beta   90.00
_cell.angle_gamma   90.00
#
_symmetry.space_group_name_H-M   'P 1'
#
loop_
_entity.id
_entity.type
_entity.pdbx_description
1 polymer ?
#
loop_
_entity_poly.entity_id
_entity_poly.type
_entity_poly.pdbx_seq_one_letter_code
_entity_poly.pdbx_strand_id
1 'polypeptide(L)'
;MTDADEPNAVDSAAKRLLTRFTEQTAIRRLARGLAGELLLADHEGDIVDPNLDPRVFTRVPADLGPDRYAYTALLIGGEGYLPGCLVVGAALRWHVHTCAALVCMVDDSVPQGARDALGRIYDRVSVVPRLRAHDSGYPTDMLSDAYRDMYTKLHLFDAALFPYERVCFVDADLLPIRCFDHLFTLPAPAAVIESVDPTSQYAYVHHMHGVRHGKPVPPAILEVTSDEDVTGGINGGLLMVAPDRARFEDMLARIQRPMSEWGPRHRQLYDSGIRYGFAEQHFLQVEFQQEWTAIDPRFNSMRTDLPHSFGLHWTIGRKPWQNLGNPARSVSLALWAMAWETLRLHHPDICADAEQRGLVRDKPS
;
A
#
# COMPACT_ATOMS: atom_id res chain seq x y z
N MET A 1 14.77 -23.84 46.13
CA MET A 1 14.93 -24.32 44.78
C MET A 1 14.55 -23.15 43.92
N THR A 2 15.53 -22.50 43.38
CA THR A 2 15.47 -21.25 42.64
C THR A 2 15.16 -21.58 41.20
N ASP A 3 14.10 -20.95 40.67
CA ASP A 3 13.78 -20.94 39.23
C ASP A 3 15.00 -20.37 38.49
N ALA A 4 15.59 -21.21 37.65
CA ALA A 4 16.67 -20.81 36.77
C ALA A 4 16.07 -20.05 35.58
N ASP A 5 16.57 -18.84 35.40
CA ASP A 5 16.30 -17.95 34.25
C ASP A 5 16.38 -18.70 32.91
N GLU A 6 15.23 -18.87 32.24
CA GLU A 6 15.23 -19.13 30.83
C GLU A 6 15.75 -17.86 30.12
N PRO A 7 16.77 -17.94 29.27
CA PRO A 7 17.26 -16.78 28.54
C PRO A 7 16.15 -16.25 27.66
N ASN A 8 15.82 -15.00 27.88
CA ASN A 8 14.76 -14.25 27.20
C ASN A 8 14.83 -14.49 25.67
N ALA A 9 13.82 -15.12 25.10
CA ALA A 9 13.75 -15.49 23.67
C ALA A 9 14.01 -14.29 22.75
N VAL A 10 13.64 -13.09 23.20
CA VAL A 10 13.86 -11.81 22.53
C VAL A 10 15.36 -11.48 22.44
N ASP A 11 16.13 -11.69 23.51
CA ASP A 11 17.58 -11.44 23.51
C ASP A 11 18.33 -12.42 22.60
N SER A 12 17.89 -13.68 22.58
CA SER A 12 18.42 -14.71 21.68
C SER A 12 18.10 -14.43 20.18
N ALA A 13 16.94 -13.87 19.87
CA ALA A 13 16.56 -13.52 18.51
C ALA A 13 17.22 -12.23 18.04
N ALA A 14 17.34 -11.22 18.93
CA ALA A 14 18.09 -10.00 18.66
C ALA A 14 19.58 -10.31 18.39
N LYS A 15 20.18 -11.23 19.17
CA LYS A 15 21.55 -11.72 18.93
C LYS A 15 21.68 -12.45 17.59
N ARG A 16 20.70 -13.28 17.20
CA ARG A 16 20.71 -13.93 15.88
C ARG A 16 20.57 -12.93 14.74
N LEU A 17 19.74 -11.91 14.88
CA LEU A 17 19.63 -10.80 13.92
C LEU A 17 20.94 -10.03 13.80
N LEU A 18 21.54 -9.62 14.93
CA LEU A 18 22.84 -8.96 14.94
C LEU A 18 23.93 -9.84 14.32
N THR A 19 23.97 -11.13 14.64
CA THR A 19 24.94 -12.08 14.07
C THR A 19 24.73 -12.25 12.57
N ARG A 20 23.49 -12.41 12.11
CA ARG A 20 23.15 -12.46 10.66
C ARG A 20 23.55 -11.18 9.91
N PHE A 21 23.44 -10.02 10.54
CA PHE A 21 23.82 -8.74 9.95
C PHE A 21 25.30 -8.38 10.13
N THR A 22 25.96 -8.83 11.19
CA THR A 22 27.39 -8.53 11.44
C THR A 22 28.33 -9.48 10.73
N GLU A 23 28.00 -10.76 10.59
CA GLU A 23 28.86 -11.76 9.91
C GLU A 23 28.87 -11.60 8.39
N GLN A 24 27.84 -10.99 7.81
CA GLN A 24 27.87 -10.66 6.38
C GLN A 24 28.17 -9.16 6.24
N THR A 25 29.11 -8.82 5.41
CA THR A 25 29.47 -7.49 4.87
C THR A 25 28.24 -6.55 4.61
N ALA A 26 27.05 -6.95 5.04
CA ALA A 26 25.77 -6.31 4.84
C ALA A 26 25.68 -4.93 5.51
N ILE A 27 26.14 -4.76 6.75
CA ILE A 27 26.10 -3.45 7.43
C ILE A 27 27.01 -2.44 6.69
N ARG A 28 28.19 -2.89 6.23
CA ARG A 28 29.09 -2.01 5.45
C ARG A 28 28.49 -1.72 4.05
N ARG A 29 27.75 -2.63 3.45
CA ARG A 29 27.03 -2.40 2.21
C ARG A 29 25.76 -1.58 2.45
N LEU A 30 25.04 -1.82 3.54
CA LEU A 30 23.91 -0.99 3.98
C LEU A 30 24.36 0.45 4.23
N ALA A 31 25.47 0.64 4.95
CA ALA A 31 26.05 1.96 5.20
C ALA A 31 26.53 2.63 3.89
N ARG A 32 27.07 1.86 2.93
CA ARG A 32 27.44 2.40 1.61
C ARG A 32 26.22 2.65 0.72
N GLY A 33 25.18 1.82 0.81
CA GLY A 33 23.90 2.02 0.16
C GLY A 33 23.23 3.30 0.67
N LEU A 34 23.14 3.45 2.00
CA LEU A 34 22.63 4.68 2.65
C LEU A 34 23.47 5.91 2.30
N ALA A 35 24.80 5.78 2.19
CA ALA A 35 25.67 6.87 1.73
C ALA A 35 25.48 7.16 0.24
N GLY A 36 25.25 6.13 -0.59
CA GLY A 36 24.88 6.28 -2.01
C GLY A 36 23.52 6.93 -2.19
N GLU A 37 22.54 6.54 -1.36
CA GLU A 37 21.20 7.15 -1.33
C GLU A 37 21.26 8.63 -0.88
N LEU A 38 22.16 8.97 0.03
CA LEU A 38 22.42 10.37 0.42
C LEU A 38 23.09 11.19 -0.70
N LEU A 39 23.87 10.55 -1.57
CA LEU A 39 24.48 11.20 -2.74
C LEU A 39 23.53 11.37 -3.91
N LEU A 40 22.43 10.59 -3.95
CA LEU A 40 21.34 10.74 -4.93
C LEU A 40 20.31 11.80 -4.50
N ALA A 41 20.52 12.44 -3.35
CA ALA A 41 19.66 13.50 -2.80
C ALA A 41 19.48 14.72 -3.72
N ASP A 42 20.37 14.91 -4.70
CA ASP A 42 20.27 16.00 -5.67
C ASP A 42 19.01 15.93 -6.57
N HIS A 43 18.37 14.75 -6.67
CA HIS A 43 17.11 14.58 -7.42
C HIS A 43 15.85 14.61 -6.54
N GLU A 44 16.00 14.64 -5.21
CA GLU A 44 14.87 14.70 -4.29
C GLU A 44 14.11 16.02 -4.38
N GLY A 45 14.82 17.12 -4.62
CA GLY A 45 14.23 18.45 -4.78
C GLY A 45 13.21 18.55 -5.91
N ASP A 46 13.28 17.66 -6.89
CA ASP A 46 12.35 17.63 -8.01
C ASP A 46 11.04 16.89 -7.65
N ILE A 47 11.09 15.92 -6.76
CA ILE A 47 9.96 15.06 -6.40
C ILE A 47 9.27 15.55 -5.12
N VAL A 48 10.05 15.91 -4.12
CA VAL A 48 9.57 16.36 -2.81
C VAL A 48 9.54 17.88 -2.78
N ASP A 49 8.41 18.48 -2.35
CA ASP A 49 8.30 19.93 -2.20
C ASP A 49 9.32 20.44 -1.18
N PRO A 50 10.34 21.23 -1.60
CA PRO A 50 11.39 21.71 -0.70
C PRO A 50 10.86 22.72 0.33
N ASN A 51 9.68 23.29 0.11
CA ASN A 51 9.03 24.21 1.03
C ASN A 51 8.12 23.52 2.04
N LEU A 52 7.97 22.21 1.94
CA LEU A 52 7.15 21.44 2.86
C LEU A 52 7.89 21.27 4.19
N ASP A 53 7.37 21.85 5.27
CA ASP A 53 7.90 21.65 6.61
C ASP A 53 7.76 20.18 7.03
N PRO A 54 8.86 19.43 7.23
CA PRO A 54 8.78 18.01 7.61
C PRO A 54 8.01 17.77 8.91
N ARG A 55 7.85 18.79 9.77
CA ARG A 55 7.07 18.68 11.01
C ARG A 55 5.58 18.49 10.74
N VAL A 56 5.08 18.76 9.53
CA VAL A 56 3.69 18.47 9.17
C VAL A 56 3.38 16.99 9.36
N PHE A 57 4.32 16.10 9.09
CA PHE A 57 4.15 14.65 9.17
C PHE A 57 4.09 14.10 10.61
N THR A 58 4.42 14.90 11.60
CA THR A 58 4.29 14.52 13.02
C THR A 58 2.92 14.87 13.60
N ARG A 59 2.10 15.60 12.85
CA ARG A 59 0.75 15.94 13.28
C ARG A 59 -0.16 14.73 13.09
N VAL A 60 -0.89 14.39 14.13
CA VAL A 60 -1.91 13.33 14.10
C VAL A 60 -3.22 13.89 14.64
N PRO A 61 -4.38 13.29 14.32
CA PRO A 61 -5.63 13.68 14.94
C PRO A 61 -5.52 13.60 16.48
N ALA A 62 -6.03 14.61 17.20
CA ALA A 62 -5.97 14.62 18.66
C ALA A 62 -6.79 13.47 19.28
N ASP A 63 -7.73 12.95 18.55
CA ASP A 63 -8.64 11.87 18.90
C ASP A 63 -8.38 10.59 18.09
N LEU A 64 -7.13 10.40 17.68
CA LEU A 64 -6.69 9.17 17.01
C LEU A 64 -7.03 7.96 17.88
N GLY A 65 -7.86 7.07 17.36
CA GLY A 65 -8.30 5.89 18.07
C GLY A 65 -9.03 4.89 17.18
N PRO A 66 -9.19 3.65 17.68
CA PRO A 66 -9.73 2.54 16.92
C PRO A 66 -11.22 2.62 16.62
N ASP A 67 -11.94 3.55 17.26
CA ASP A 67 -13.38 3.75 17.01
C ASP A 67 -13.65 4.75 15.88
N ARG A 68 -12.64 5.53 15.48
CA ARG A 68 -12.79 6.61 14.49
C ARG A 68 -11.97 6.42 13.23
N TYR A 69 -10.84 5.74 13.33
CA TYR A 69 -9.88 5.60 12.23
C TYR A 69 -9.44 4.16 12.08
N ALA A 70 -9.26 3.72 10.83
CA ALA A 70 -8.78 2.37 10.56
C ALA A 70 -7.75 2.35 9.43
N TYR A 71 -6.75 1.49 9.57
CA TYR A 71 -5.97 0.99 8.45
C TYR A 71 -6.60 -0.29 7.92
N THR A 72 -6.51 -0.49 6.61
CA THR A 72 -6.98 -1.73 6.01
C THR A 72 -6.04 -2.22 4.94
N ALA A 73 -5.93 -3.54 4.82
CA ALA A 73 -5.27 -4.25 3.73
C ALA A 73 -6.27 -5.18 3.05
N LEU A 74 -5.92 -5.69 1.86
CA LEU A 74 -6.76 -6.59 1.08
C LEU A 74 -5.97 -7.85 0.68
N LEU A 75 -6.54 -9.01 0.98
CA LEU A 75 -6.05 -10.32 0.52
C LEU A 75 -7.14 -11.03 -0.27
N ILE A 76 -6.97 -11.21 -1.56
CA ILE A 76 -7.92 -11.89 -2.45
C ILE A 76 -7.19 -12.86 -3.40
N GLY A 77 -7.95 -13.78 -3.98
CA GLY A 77 -7.39 -14.73 -4.95
C GLY A 77 -6.47 -15.79 -4.33
N GLY A 78 -6.76 -16.18 -3.07
CA GLY A 78 -5.96 -17.13 -2.31
C GLY A 78 -4.97 -16.49 -1.37
N GLU A 79 -3.86 -17.17 -1.09
CA GLU A 79 -2.92 -16.79 -0.03
C GLU A 79 -1.56 -16.26 -0.50
N GLY A 80 -1.39 -16.06 -1.81
CA GLY A 80 -0.09 -15.64 -2.37
C GLY A 80 0.44 -14.31 -1.83
N TYR A 81 -0.44 -13.44 -1.36
CA TYR A 81 -0.10 -12.14 -0.74
C TYR A 81 -0.24 -12.15 0.79
N LEU A 82 -0.50 -13.31 1.40
CA LEU A 82 -0.60 -13.43 2.87
C LEU A 82 0.63 -12.89 3.59
N PRO A 83 1.89 -13.21 3.18
CA PRO A 83 3.07 -12.67 3.87
C PRO A 83 3.12 -11.14 3.85
N GLY A 84 2.71 -10.53 2.73
CA GLY A 84 2.62 -9.07 2.62
C GLY A 84 1.59 -8.49 3.60
N CYS A 85 0.36 -9.00 3.62
CA CYS A 85 -0.68 -8.56 4.55
C CYS A 85 -0.23 -8.72 6.02
N LEU A 86 0.39 -9.85 6.36
CA LEU A 86 0.92 -10.07 7.72
C LEU A 86 1.98 -9.03 8.09
N VAL A 87 2.91 -8.74 7.18
CA VAL A 87 3.99 -7.75 7.40
C VAL A 87 3.44 -6.33 7.51
N VAL A 88 2.47 -5.96 6.67
CA VAL A 88 1.82 -4.63 6.74
C VAL A 88 1.14 -4.44 8.10
N GLY A 89 0.33 -5.41 8.54
CA GLY A 89 -0.33 -5.34 9.85
C GLY A 89 0.68 -5.30 11.00
N ALA A 90 1.72 -6.14 10.94
CA ALA A 90 2.81 -6.17 11.91
C ALA A 90 3.57 -4.84 11.98
N ALA A 91 3.89 -4.24 10.83
CA ALA A 91 4.57 -2.96 10.75
C ALA A 91 3.72 -1.83 11.35
N LEU A 92 2.43 -1.75 11.01
CA LEU A 92 1.51 -0.77 11.57
C LEU A 92 1.40 -0.91 13.09
N ARG A 93 1.32 -2.14 13.61
CA ARG A 93 1.16 -2.40 15.04
C ARG A 93 2.45 -2.16 15.83
N TRP A 94 3.59 -2.63 15.36
CA TRP A 94 4.83 -2.68 16.16
C TRP A 94 5.92 -1.71 15.73
N HIS A 95 5.93 -1.22 14.48
CA HIS A 95 6.88 -0.19 14.03
C HIS A 95 6.25 1.20 14.07
N VAL A 96 5.03 1.33 13.55
CA VAL A 96 4.30 2.61 13.52
C VAL A 96 3.66 2.90 14.88
N HIS A 97 3.29 1.86 15.64
CA HIS A 97 2.58 1.95 16.91
C HIS A 97 1.27 2.76 16.78
N THR A 98 0.53 2.54 15.69
CA THR A 98 -0.74 3.24 15.50
C THR A 98 -1.78 2.86 16.56
N CYS A 99 -2.60 3.85 16.93
CA CYS A 99 -3.79 3.64 17.76
C CYS A 99 -5.06 3.42 16.92
N ALA A 100 -5.00 3.55 15.59
CA ALA A 100 -6.11 3.25 14.71
C ALA A 100 -6.40 1.75 14.66
N ALA A 101 -7.64 1.37 14.34
CA ALA A 101 -8.00 -0.03 14.13
C ALA A 101 -7.25 -0.62 12.92
N LEU A 102 -6.91 -1.91 13.00
CA LEU A 102 -6.36 -2.66 11.88
C LEU A 102 -7.42 -3.64 11.35
N VAL A 103 -7.80 -3.49 10.10
CA VAL A 103 -8.79 -4.34 9.43
C VAL A 103 -8.15 -5.01 8.23
N CYS A 104 -8.38 -6.29 8.01
CA CYS A 104 -8.01 -6.97 6.77
C CYS A 104 -9.26 -7.44 6.04
N MET A 105 -9.45 -6.98 4.82
CA MET A 105 -10.46 -7.53 3.92
C MET A 105 -9.91 -8.80 3.27
N VAL A 106 -10.73 -9.84 3.21
CA VAL A 106 -10.40 -11.09 2.51
C VAL A 106 -11.60 -11.53 1.69
N ASP A 107 -11.38 -12.30 0.62
CA ASP A 107 -12.46 -12.96 -0.09
C ASP A 107 -12.60 -14.44 0.32
N ASP A 108 -13.63 -15.10 -0.21
CA ASP A 108 -13.94 -16.50 0.12
C ASP A 108 -12.83 -17.48 -0.29
N SER A 109 -11.98 -17.12 -1.26
CA SER A 109 -10.89 -17.98 -1.72
C SER A 109 -9.73 -18.07 -0.73
N VAL A 110 -9.67 -17.19 0.27
CA VAL A 110 -8.62 -17.19 1.29
C VAL A 110 -8.87 -18.32 2.29
N PRO A 111 -7.94 -19.27 2.45
CA PRO A 111 -8.11 -20.40 3.36
C PRO A 111 -8.31 -19.97 4.82
N GLN A 112 -9.04 -20.78 5.60
CA GLN A 112 -9.34 -20.47 7.01
C GLN A 112 -8.05 -20.27 7.83
N GLY A 113 -7.02 -21.11 7.65
CA GLY A 113 -5.74 -20.94 8.36
C GLY A 113 -5.05 -19.60 8.07
N ALA A 114 -5.18 -19.07 6.85
CA ALA A 114 -4.69 -17.73 6.53
C ALA A 114 -5.52 -16.63 7.22
N ARG A 115 -6.85 -16.80 7.27
CA ARG A 115 -7.74 -15.86 8.01
C ARG A 115 -7.42 -15.87 9.51
N ASP A 116 -7.17 -17.05 10.09
CA ASP A 116 -6.81 -17.17 11.50
C ASP A 116 -5.45 -16.51 11.80
N ALA A 117 -4.48 -16.68 10.90
CA ALA A 117 -3.18 -16.00 11.02
C ALA A 117 -3.34 -14.47 10.97
N LEU A 118 -4.14 -13.95 10.04
CA LEU A 118 -4.45 -12.51 9.97
C LEU A 118 -5.18 -12.03 11.23
N GLY A 119 -6.12 -12.80 11.77
CA GLY A 119 -6.87 -12.47 12.99
C GLY A 119 -6.02 -12.36 14.27
N ARG A 120 -4.78 -12.82 14.24
CA ARG A 120 -3.83 -12.63 15.35
C ARG A 120 -3.08 -11.30 15.28
N ILE A 121 -3.17 -10.61 14.15
CA ILE A 121 -2.44 -9.35 13.88
C ILE A 121 -3.42 -8.19 13.70
N TYR A 122 -4.48 -8.41 12.94
CA TYR A 122 -5.54 -7.43 12.71
C TYR A 122 -6.62 -7.52 13.77
N ASP A 123 -7.22 -6.39 14.14
CA ASP A 123 -8.33 -6.35 15.10
C ASP A 123 -9.60 -6.97 14.49
N ARG A 124 -9.71 -6.94 13.16
CA ARG A 124 -10.81 -7.57 12.43
C ARG A 124 -10.36 -8.09 11.06
N VAL A 125 -10.79 -9.31 10.74
CA VAL A 125 -10.72 -9.88 9.39
C VAL A 125 -12.15 -9.95 8.84
N SER A 126 -12.40 -9.24 7.75
CA SER A 126 -13.73 -9.13 7.14
C SER A 126 -13.76 -9.86 5.82
N VAL A 127 -14.64 -10.86 5.72
CA VAL A 127 -14.89 -11.55 4.45
C VAL A 127 -15.81 -10.67 3.61
N VAL A 128 -15.37 -10.32 2.41
CA VAL A 128 -16.09 -9.46 1.47
C VAL A 128 -16.30 -10.17 0.14
N PRO A 129 -17.42 -9.93 -0.55
CA PRO A 129 -17.58 -10.39 -1.91
C PRO A 129 -16.52 -9.82 -2.83
N ARG A 130 -15.99 -10.66 -3.72
CA ARG A 130 -15.11 -10.19 -4.78
C ARG A 130 -15.89 -9.34 -5.78
N LEU A 131 -15.44 -8.14 -6.06
CA LEU A 131 -16.07 -7.22 -7.02
C LEU A 131 -15.27 -7.20 -8.32
N ARG A 132 -16.00 -7.30 -9.42
CA ARG A 132 -15.47 -7.16 -10.78
C ARG A 132 -16.37 -6.22 -11.56
N ALA A 133 -15.77 -5.38 -12.39
CA ALA A 133 -16.57 -4.60 -13.34
C ALA A 133 -17.12 -5.49 -14.47
N HIS A 134 -18.22 -5.06 -15.06
CA HIS A 134 -18.81 -5.70 -16.23
C HIS A 134 -17.80 -5.76 -17.38
N ASP A 135 -17.70 -6.90 -18.08
CA ASP A 135 -16.64 -7.20 -19.05
C ASP A 135 -16.64 -6.34 -20.33
N SER A 136 -17.68 -5.57 -20.56
CA SER A 136 -17.81 -4.81 -21.79
C SER A 136 -16.92 -3.58 -21.84
N GLY A 137 -15.70 -3.73 -22.23
CA GLY A 137 -14.83 -2.58 -22.49
C GLY A 137 -13.36 -2.77 -22.15
N TYR A 138 -13.01 -3.88 -21.50
CA TYR A 138 -11.62 -4.20 -21.26
C TYR A 138 -11.05 -5.06 -22.39
N PRO A 139 -9.92 -4.69 -22.99
CA PRO A 139 -9.15 -5.61 -23.80
C PRO A 139 -8.77 -6.80 -22.91
N THR A 140 -9.16 -8.00 -23.32
CA THR A 140 -8.92 -9.25 -22.56
C THR A 140 -7.44 -9.61 -22.48
N ASP A 141 -6.62 -8.97 -23.27
CA ASP A 141 -5.19 -9.24 -23.51
C ASP A 141 -4.22 -8.32 -22.76
N MET A 142 -4.69 -7.19 -22.22
CA MET A 142 -3.82 -6.22 -21.55
C MET A 142 -3.77 -6.33 -20.02
N LEU A 143 -4.72 -7.02 -19.39
CA LEU A 143 -4.77 -7.12 -17.93
C LEU A 143 -4.93 -8.57 -17.50
N SER A 144 -4.09 -9.01 -16.55
CA SER A 144 -4.34 -10.25 -15.85
C SER A 144 -5.70 -10.19 -15.14
N ASP A 145 -6.39 -11.31 -15.02
CA ASP A 145 -7.67 -11.41 -14.27
C ASP A 145 -7.57 -10.84 -12.85
N ALA A 146 -6.35 -10.86 -12.26
CA ALA A 146 -6.08 -10.30 -10.95
C ALA A 146 -6.38 -8.80 -10.84
N TYR A 147 -6.11 -8.00 -11.90
CA TYR A 147 -6.42 -6.57 -11.88
C TYR A 147 -7.92 -6.28 -11.91
N ARG A 148 -8.70 -7.16 -12.53
CA ARG A 148 -10.17 -7.04 -12.53
C ARG A 148 -10.77 -7.21 -11.14
N ASP A 149 -10.12 -8.00 -10.29
CA ASP A 149 -10.53 -8.25 -8.92
C ASP A 149 -10.24 -7.05 -7.99
N MET A 150 -9.41 -6.08 -8.44
CA MET A 150 -9.07 -4.91 -7.64
C MET A 150 -10.26 -3.98 -7.39
N TYR A 151 -11.35 -4.06 -8.15
CA TYR A 151 -12.60 -3.39 -7.80
C TYR A 151 -13.13 -3.78 -6.41
N THR A 152 -12.64 -4.88 -5.84
CA THR A 152 -12.92 -5.26 -4.45
C THR A 152 -12.49 -4.17 -3.45
N LYS A 153 -11.54 -3.31 -3.81
CA LYS A 153 -11.17 -2.11 -3.01
C LYS A 153 -12.33 -1.12 -2.84
N LEU A 154 -13.37 -1.16 -3.69
CA LEU A 154 -14.54 -0.29 -3.50
C LEU A 154 -15.25 -0.50 -2.17
N HIS A 155 -15.10 -1.68 -1.53
CA HIS A 155 -15.59 -1.91 -0.17
C HIS A 155 -15.02 -0.92 0.87
N LEU A 156 -13.91 -0.22 0.56
CA LEU A 156 -13.38 0.87 1.40
C LEU A 156 -14.41 1.97 1.66
N PHE A 157 -15.34 2.16 0.73
CA PHE A 157 -16.39 3.17 0.82
C PHE A 157 -17.66 2.65 1.52
N ASP A 158 -17.76 1.36 1.83
CA ASP A 158 -18.93 0.79 2.51
C ASP A 158 -18.92 1.15 4.00
N ALA A 159 -19.69 2.16 4.38
CA ALA A 159 -19.82 2.60 5.77
C ALA A 159 -20.44 1.54 6.70
N ALA A 160 -21.13 0.52 6.17
CA ALA A 160 -21.60 -0.60 6.98
C ALA A 160 -20.45 -1.56 7.32
N LEU A 161 -19.49 -1.73 6.42
CA LEU A 161 -18.27 -2.50 6.65
C LEU A 161 -17.23 -1.70 7.44
N PHE A 162 -17.10 -0.39 7.14
CA PHE A 162 -16.14 0.51 7.75
C PHE A 162 -16.85 1.67 8.46
N PRO A 163 -17.34 1.47 9.69
CA PRO A 163 -18.02 2.52 10.47
C PRO A 163 -16.99 3.49 11.09
N TYR A 164 -16.08 3.98 10.27
CA TYR A 164 -14.99 4.89 10.65
C TYR A 164 -15.13 6.21 9.92
N GLU A 165 -14.59 7.28 10.50
CA GLU A 165 -14.55 8.58 9.86
C GLU A 165 -13.61 8.59 8.66
N ARG A 166 -12.48 7.88 8.79
CA ARG A 166 -11.51 7.68 7.71
C ARG A 166 -10.89 6.30 7.77
N VAL A 167 -10.62 5.78 6.58
CA VAL A 167 -9.94 4.51 6.36
C VAL A 167 -8.73 4.75 5.48
N CYS A 168 -7.57 4.32 5.94
CA CYS A 168 -6.33 4.32 5.16
C CYS A 168 -6.07 2.92 4.63
N PHE A 169 -6.23 2.74 3.33
CA PHE A 169 -5.87 1.50 2.64
C PHE A 169 -4.38 1.45 2.37
N VAL A 170 -3.78 0.29 2.61
CA VAL A 170 -2.36 0.01 2.37
C VAL A 170 -2.26 -1.32 1.63
N ASP A 171 -1.70 -1.31 0.41
CA ASP A 171 -1.48 -2.53 -0.36
C ASP A 171 -0.56 -3.50 0.39
N ALA A 172 -0.76 -4.80 0.18
CA ALA A 172 0.00 -5.85 0.84
C ALA A 172 1.51 -5.83 0.51
N ASP A 173 1.89 -5.15 -0.55
CA ASP A 173 3.27 -4.95 -0.98
C ASP A 173 3.80 -3.53 -0.74
N LEU A 174 3.11 -2.76 0.12
CA LEU A 174 3.57 -1.48 0.64
C LEU A 174 3.93 -1.62 2.12
N LEU A 175 5.22 -1.54 2.46
CA LEU A 175 5.71 -1.63 3.83
C LEU A 175 5.74 -0.26 4.50
N PRO A 176 4.92 0.02 5.53
CA PRO A 176 5.08 1.17 6.39
C PRO A 176 6.39 1.04 7.21
N ILE A 177 7.30 2.01 7.07
CA ILE A 177 8.58 2.05 7.81
C ILE A 177 8.64 3.20 8.80
N ARG A 178 7.68 4.12 8.76
CA ARG A 178 7.48 5.23 9.69
C ARG A 178 6.00 5.44 9.93
N CYS A 179 5.66 6.35 10.86
CA CYS A 179 4.27 6.64 11.21
C CYS A 179 3.49 7.22 10.02
N PHE A 180 2.35 6.60 9.70
CA PHE A 180 1.40 7.04 8.68
C PHE A 180 0.21 7.81 9.27
N ASP A 181 0.08 7.89 10.59
CA ASP A 181 -1.11 8.43 11.28
C ASP A 181 -1.41 9.89 10.93
N HIS A 182 -0.38 10.61 10.44
CA HIS A 182 -0.57 11.93 9.86
C HIS A 182 -1.61 11.94 8.73
N LEU A 183 -1.70 10.89 7.93
CA LEU A 183 -2.60 10.82 6.79
C LEU A 183 -4.07 10.98 7.20
N PHE A 184 -4.45 10.59 8.42
CA PHE A 184 -5.79 10.80 8.95
C PHE A 184 -6.16 12.28 9.16
N THR A 185 -5.20 13.20 9.09
CA THR A 185 -5.48 14.65 9.13
C THR A 185 -5.88 15.21 7.76
N LEU A 186 -5.67 14.47 6.67
CA LEU A 186 -5.92 14.94 5.31
C LEU A 186 -7.41 14.88 4.96
N PRO A 187 -7.89 15.82 4.13
CA PRO A 187 -9.19 15.66 3.48
C PRO A 187 -9.20 14.36 2.64
N ALA A 188 -10.31 13.63 2.68
CA ALA A 188 -10.53 12.44 1.87
C ALA A 188 -11.43 12.78 0.65
N PRO A 189 -11.23 12.13 -0.50
CA PRO A 189 -10.23 11.11 -0.76
C PRO A 189 -8.82 11.70 -0.96
N ALA A 190 -7.78 10.92 -0.57
CA ALA A 190 -6.40 11.33 -0.80
C ALA A 190 -5.56 10.16 -1.33
N ALA A 191 -4.62 10.46 -2.22
CA ALA A 191 -3.70 9.49 -2.82
C ALA A 191 -2.38 10.15 -3.21
N VAL A 192 -1.37 9.31 -3.45
CA VAL A 192 -0.15 9.73 -4.13
C VAL A 192 -0.44 9.86 -5.62
N ILE A 193 0.08 10.91 -6.25
CA ILE A 193 -0.08 11.15 -7.68
C ILE A 193 1.22 10.73 -8.38
N GLU A 194 1.11 9.79 -9.29
CA GLU A 194 2.21 9.31 -10.11
C GLU A 194 2.06 9.73 -11.57
N SER A 195 3.17 9.80 -12.30
CA SER A 195 3.14 10.02 -13.74
C SER A 195 2.66 8.75 -14.44
N VAL A 196 1.84 8.93 -15.44
CA VAL A 196 1.42 7.84 -16.34
C VAL A 196 2.28 7.75 -17.60
N ASP A 197 3.37 8.52 -17.68
CA ASP A 197 4.33 8.43 -18.78
C ASP A 197 4.95 7.02 -18.83
N PRO A 198 4.69 6.24 -19.88
CA PRO A 198 5.21 4.89 -20.03
C PRO A 198 6.74 4.83 -20.16
N THR A 199 7.39 5.96 -20.47
CA THR A 199 8.85 6.04 -20.57
C THR A 199 9.52 6.27 -19.22
N SER A 200 8.78 6.76 -18.24
CA SER A 200 9.24 6.98 -16.86
C SER A 200 8.43 6.16 -15.88
N GLN A 201 8.38 4.83 -16.06
CA GLN A 201 7.79 3.93 -15.08
C GLN A 201 8.30 4.33 -13.69
N TYR A 202 7.38 4.74 -12.78
CA TYR A 202 7.67 5.18 -11.40
C TYR A 202 8.07 6.65 -11.20
N ALA A 203 7.79 7.54 -12.15
CA ALA A 203 7.89 8.96 -11.88
C ALA A 203 6.67 9.46 -11.08
N TYR A 204 6.93 10.38 -10.17
CA TYR A 204 5.86 11.11 -9.49
C TYR A 204 5.58 12.43 -10.21
N VAL A 205 4.35 12.91 -10.12
CA VAL A 205 4.04 14.27 -10.57
C VAL A 205 4.66 15.26 -9.60
N HIS A 206 5.49 16.13 -10.13
CA HIS A 206 6.27 17.05 -9.33
C HIS A 206 5.41 18.14 -8.67
N HIS A 207 5.87 18.62 -7.52
CA HIS A 207 5.28 19.78 -6.87
C HIS A 207 5.24 21.03 -7.78
N MET A 208 6.13 21.13 -8.76
CA MET A 208 6.15 22.19 -9.78
C MET A 208 4.89 22.19 -10.65
N HIS A 209 4.17 21.06 -10.78
CA HIS A 209 2.88 20.98 -11.44
C HIS A 209 1.71 21.36 -10.50
N GLY A 210 1.98 21.87 -9.32
CA GLY A 210 0.96 22.27 -8.35
C GLY A 210 0.45 21.13 -7.45
N VAL A 211 0.98 19.92 -7.56
CA VAL A 211 0.67 18.80 -6.67
C VAL A 211 1.46 18.95 -5.37
N ARG A 212 0.75 19.25 -4.28
CA ARG A 212 1.35 19.50 -2.97
C ARG A 212 0.64 18.71 -1.89
N HIS A 213 1.41 18.13 -0.99
CA HIS A 213 0.88 17.37 0.13
C HIS A 213 -0.22 18.13 0.90
N GLY A 214 -1.35 17.45 1.14
CA GLY A 214 -2.48 18.00 1.87
C GLY A 214 -3.27 19.08 1.12
N LYS A 215 -3.02 19.26 -0.18
CA LYS A 215 -3.75 20.21 -1.02
C LYS A 215 -4.57 19.48 -2.08
N PRO A 216 -5.67 20.09 -2.55
CA PRO A 216 -6.41 19.55 -3.70
C PRO A 216 -5.48 19.37 -4.90
N VAL A 217 -5.61 18.23 -5.56
CA VAL A 217 -4.91 17.96 -6.82
C VAL A 217 -5.54 18.80 -7.92
N PRO A 218 -4.76 19.54 -8.72
CA PRO A 218 -5.34 20.26 -9.85
C PRO A 218 -6.06 19.30 -10.80
N PRO A 219 -7.35 19.51 -11.13
CA PRO A 219 -8.12 18.56 -11.94
C PRO A 219 -7.49 18.21 -13.29
N ALA A 220 -6.78 19.17 -13.90
CA ALA A 220 -6.08 18.98 -15.18
C ALA A 220 -4.97 17.90 -15.08
N ILE A 221 -4.39 17.67 -13.90
CA ILE A 221 -3.38 16.62 -13.69
C ILE A 221 -4.00 15.22 -13.76
N LEU A 222 -5.25 15.10 -13.30
CA LEU A 222 -6.00 13.84 -13.26
C LEU A 222 -6.91 13.65 -14.46
N GLU A 223 -6.81 14.56 -15.44
CA GLU A 223 -7.63 14.47 -16.64
C GLU A 223 -7.14 13.30 -17.51
N VAL A 224 -7.98 12.30 -17.69
CA VAL A 224 -7.75 11.22 -18.63
C VAL A 224 -8.14 11.72 -20.02
N THR A 225 -7.19 11.92 -20.89
CA THR A 225 -7.37 12.34 -22.27
C THR A 225 -7.01 11.22 -23.23
N SER A 226 -7.44 11.33 -24.49
CA SER A 226 -7.04 10.40 -25.55
C SER A 226 -5.62 10.63 -26.04
N ASP A 227 -5.01 11.75 -25.66
CA ASP A 227 -3.65 12.10 -26.03
C ASP A 227 -2.67 11.54 -24.97
N GLU A 228 -1.45 11.24 -25.42
CA GLU A 228 -0.36 10.72 -24.59
C GLU A 228 0.10 11.68 -23.48
N ASP A 229 -0.55 12.84 -23.36
CA ASP A 229 -0.25 13.92 -22.43
C ASP A 229 -0.93 13.79 -21.04
N VAL A 230 -1.37 12.60 -20.65
CA VAL A 230 -1.87 12.39 -19.27
C VAL A 230 -0.70 12.55 -18.31
N THR A 231 -0.70 13.65 -17.58
CA THR A 231 0.41 14.03 -16.70
C THR A 231 0.48 13.21 -15.42
N GLY A 232 -0.66 12.69 -14.96
CA GLY A 232 -0.66 11.95 -13.69
C GLY A 232 -1.90 11.11 -13.46
N GLY A 233 -1.79 10.19 -12.53
CA GLY A 233 -2.86 9.35 -12.02
C GLY A 233 -2.71 9.11 -10.54
N ILE A 234 -3.79 8.69 -9.88
CA ILE A 234 -3.69 8.25 -8.49
C ILE A 234 -2.99 6.89 -8.44
N ASN A 235 -2.21 6.64 -7.38
CA ASN A 235 -1.73 5.30 -7.08
C ASN A 235 -2.68 4.61 -6.10
N GLY A 236 -3.26 3.49 -6.49
CA GLY A 236 -4.22 2.70 -5.71
C GLY A 236 -3.63 1.91 -4.54
N GLY A 237 -2.30 1.95 -4.34
CA GLY A 237 -1.63 1.21 -3.28
C GLY A 237 -1.67 1.90 -1.91
N LEU A 238 -1.93 3.21 -1.89
CA LEU A 238 -2.16 3.99 -0.69
C LEU A 238 -3.33 4.94 -0.90
N LEU A 239 -4.45 4.68 -0.25
CA LEU A 239 -5.67 5.48 -0.37
C LEU A 239 -6.17 5.90 1.00
N MET A 240 -6.47 7.18 1.17
CA MET A 240 -7.24 7.69 2.31
C MET A 240 -8.65 7.98 1.84
N VAL A 241 -9.64 7.33 2.45
CA VAL A 241 -11.06 7.49 2.08
C VAL A 241 -11.92 7.81 3.30
N ALA A 242 -13.05 8.46 3.06
CA ALA A 242 -14.15 8.58 4.02
C ALA A 242 -15.27 7.64 3.56
N PRO A 243 -15.62 6.60 4.32
CA PRO A 243 -16.69 5.69 3.95
C PRO A 243 -18.02 6.42 3.80
N ASP A 244 -18.73 6.15 2.70
CA ASP A 244 -20.05 6.70 2.39
C ASP A 244 -20.88 5.60 1.71
N ARG A 245 -21.93 5.16 2.42
CA ARG A 245 -22.77 4.05 1.97
C ARG A 245 -23.47 4.34 0.66
N ALA A 246 -23.99 5.55 0.48
CA ALA A 246 -24.72 5.91 -0.75
C ALA A 246 -23.76 5.93 -1.95
N ARG A 247 -22.57 6.49 -1.77
CA ARG A 247 -21.53 6.50 -2.80
C ARG A 247 -21.04 5.10 -3.16
N PHE A 248 -20.85 4.24 -2.16
CA PHE A 248 -20.50 2.84 -2.38
C PHE A 248 -21.56 2.12 -3.24
N GLU A 249 -22.84 2.24 -2.88
CA GLU A 249 -23.95 1.60 -3.62
C GLU A 249 -24.04 2.12 -5.05
N ASP A 250 -23.83 3.40 -5.28
CA ASP A 250 -23.82 4.01 -6.63
C ASP A 250 -22.64 3.47 -7.46
N MET A 251 -21.44 3.46 -6.92
CA MET A 251 -20.25 2.88 -7.59
C MET A 251 -20.46 1.40 -7.90
N LEU A 252 -21.00 0.63 -6.95
CA LEU A 252 -21.29 -0.79 -7.15
C LEU A 252 -22.30 -0.99 -8.27
N ALA A 253 -23.37 -0.21 -8.30
CA ALA A 253 -24.38 -0.28 -9.37
C ALA A 253 -23.79 0.08 -10.74
N ARG A 254 -22.84 1.01 -10.80
CA ARG A 254 -22.14 1.40 -12.03
C ARG A 254 -21.28 0.28 -12.57
N ILE A 255 -20.39 -0.27 -11.76
CA ILE A 255 -19.46 -1.32 -12.25
C ILE A 255 -20.17 -2.59 -12.71
N GLN A 256 -21.44 -2.80 -12.33
CA GLN A 256 -22.26 -3.92 -12.80
C GLN A 256 -22.85 -3.68 -14.22
N ARG A 257 -22.63 -2.52 -14.80
CA ARG A 257 -23.09 -2.14 -16.15
C ARG A 257 -21.90 -1.98 -17.11
N PRO A 258 -22.14 -1.94 -18.42
CA PRO A 258 -21.12 -1.52 -19.38
C PRO A 258 -20.53 -0.14 -19.05
N MET A 259 -19.22 0.05 -19.26
CA MET A 259 -18.55 1.32 -18.99
C MET A 259 -19.22 2.53 -19.68
N SER A 260 -19.81 2.32 -20.85
CA SER A 260 -20.60 3.34 -21.58
C SER A 260 -21.82 3.86 -20.81
N GLU A 261 -22.25 3.15 -19.74
CA GLU A 261 -23.39 3.50 -18.90
C GLU A 261 -22.99 4.03 -17.51
N TRP A 262 -21.69 4.12 -17.20
CA TRP A 262 -21.24 4.52 -15.86
C TRP A 262 -21.44 6.01 -15.55
N GLY A 263 -21.78 6.83 -16.56
CA GLY A 263 -22.02 8.26 -16.43
C GLY A 263 -21.35 9.04 -17.55
N PRO A 264 -21.61 10.37 -17.64
CA PRO A 264 -21.20 11.16 -18.80
C PRO A 264 -19.67 11.14 -19.04
N ARG A 265 -18.87 11.23 -17.98
CA ARG A 265 -17.41 11.26 -18.11
C ARG A 265 -16.85 9.90 -18.52
N HIS A 266 -17.27 8.83 -17.87
CA HIS A 266 -16.87 7.46 -18.24
C HIS A 266 -17.30 7.12 -19.67
N ARG A 267 -18.50 7.54 -20.06
CA ARG A 267 -19.00 7.38 -21.43
C ARG A 267 -18.15 8.13 -22.44
N GLN A 268 -17.80 9.37 -22.16
CA GLN A 268 -16.92 10.17 -23.03
C GLN A 268 -15.59 9.45 -23.27
N LEU A 269 -14.96 8.93 -22.20
CA LEU A 269 -13.71 8.18 -22.29
C LEU A 269 -13.89 6.88 -23.09
N TYR A 270 -14.98 6.15 -22.84
CA TYR A 270 -15.32 4.95 -23.60
C TYR A 270 -15.49 5.22 -25.10
N ASP A 271 -16.25 6.25 -25.44
CA ASP A 271 -16.51 6.65 -26.82
C ASP A 271 -15.21 7.12 -27.55
N SER A 272 -14.26 7.68 -26.79
CA SER A 272 -12.92 8.05 -27.28
C SER A 272 -11.96 6.85 -27.39
N GLY A 273 -12.43 5.64 -27.10
CA GLY A 273 -11.59 4.43 -27.17
C GLY A 273 -10.69 4.20 -25.95
N ILE A 274 -10.79 5.05 -24.93
CA ILE A 274 -9.99 4.90 -23.70
C ILE A 274 -10.53 3.75 -22.86
N ARG A 275 -9.63 2.92 -22.36
CA ARG A 275 -9.94 1.80 -21.48
C ARG A 275 -9.13 1.90 -20.19
N TYR A 276 -9.68 1.41 -19.09
CA TYR A 276 -9.03 1.48 -17.79
C TYR A 276 -7.97 0.38 -17.63
N GLY A 277 -6.73 0.71 -17.94
CA GLY A 277 -5.60 -0.22 -17.82
C GLY A 277 -5.33 -0.64 -16.37
N PHE A 278 -5.57 0.24 -15.38
CA PHE A 278 -5.47 -0.04 -13.95
C PHE A 278 -6.85 0.00 -13.30
N ALA A 279 -7.74 -0.84 -13.78
CA ALA A 279 -9.06 -1.18 -13.25
C ALA A 279 -9.67 -0.13 -12.28
N GLU A 280 -9.70 -0.44 -10.98
CA GLU A 280 -10.28 0.42 -9.95
C GLU A 280 -9.56 1.77 -9.79
N GLN A 281 -8.26 1.81 -10.05
CA GLN A 281 -7.46 3.03 -9.90
C GLN A 281 -7.93 4.12 -10.88
N HIS A 282 -8.06 3.78 -12.17
CA HIS A 282 -8.60 4.71 -13.15
C HIS A 282 -10.09 5.02 -12.92
N PHE A 283 -10.88 4.03 -12.48
CA PHE A 283 -12.26 4.26 -12.11
C PHE A 283 -12.36 5.30 -10.99
N LEU A 284 -11.65 5.10 -9.90
CA LEU A 284 -11.65 6.03 -8.76
C LEU A 284 -11.08 7.40 -9.14
N GLN A 285 -10.07 7.45 -10.00
CA GLN A 285 -9.52 8.71 -10.50
C GLN A 285 -10.60 9.56 -11.18
N VAL A 286 -11.44 8.96 -12.01
CA VAL A 286 -12.52 9.64 -12.73
C VAL A 286 -13.69 9.97 -11.78
N GLU A 287 -14.06 9.05 -10.89
CA GLU A 287 -15.14 9.25 -9.92
C GLU A 287 -14.90 10.45 -9.01
N PHE A 288 -13.66 10.66 -8.60
CA PHE A 288 -13.28 11.69 -7.64
C PHE A 288 -12.36 12.77 -8.24
N GLN A 289 -12.35 12.96 -9.54
CA GLN A 289 -11.38 13.81 -10.26
C GLN A 289 -11.20 15.21 -9.65
N GLN A 290 -12.24 15.80 -9.08
CA GLN A 290 -12.20 17.14 -8.49
C GLN A 290 -12.05 17.14 -6.94
N GLU A 291 -11.99 15.97 -6.33
CA GLU A 291 -12.03 15.82 -4.87
C GLU A 291 -10.69 15.35 -4.29
N TRP A 292 -9.76 14.83 -5.12
CA TRP A 292 -8.52 14.25 -4.64
C TRP A 292 -7.63 15.25 -3.92
N THR A 293 -7.14 14.83 -2.75
CA THR A 293 -6.07 15.49 -2.01
C THR A 293 -4.76 14.75 -2.26
N ALA A 294 -3.67 15.50 -2.50
CA ALA A 294 -2.37 14.89 -2.74
C ALA A 294 -1.72 14.38 -1.45
N ILE A 295 -1.22 13.16 -1.48
CA ILE A 295 -0.30 12.58 -0.49
C ILE A 295 1.14 12.76 -1.00
N ASP A 296 2.07 13.08 -0.10
CA ASP A 296 3.50 13.16 -0.45
C ASP A 296 4.02 11.78 -0.92
N PRO A 297 4.81 11.72 -2.01
CA PRO A 297 5.32 10.46 -2.57
C PRO A 297 6.09 9.58 -1.58
N ARG A 298 6.68 10.17 -0.55
CA ARG A 298 7.41 9.42 0.48
C ARG A 298 6.55 8.44 1.26
N PHE A 299 5.23 8.61 1.29
CA PHE A 299 4.31 7.65 1.93
C PHE A 299 4.05 6.40 1.10
N ASN A 300 4.31 6.48 -0.21
CA ASN A 300 4.10 5.39 -1.17
C ASN A 300 5.29 5.33 -2.14
N SER A 301 6.49 5.21 -1.60
CA SER A 301 7.72 5.27 -2.38
C SER A 301 7.95 3.98 -3.15
N MET A 302 7.85 4.05 -4.45
CA MET A 302 8.26 2.98 -5.38
C MET A 302 9.78 3.00 -5.61
N ARG A 303 10.45 4.02 -5.09
CA ARG A 303 11.90 4.23 -5.16
C ARG A 303 12.47 4.18 -3.76
N THR A 304 13.47 3.32 -3.58
CA THR A 304 14.19 3.19 -2.31
C THR A 304 15.20 4.32 -2.08
N ASP A 305 15.38 5.16 -3.09
CA ASP A 305 16.29 6.30 -3.10
C ASP A 305 15.64 7.62 -2.65
N LEU A 306 14.35 7.62 -2.26
CA LEU A 306 13.76 8.78 -1.60
C LEU A 306 14.21 8.84 -0.14
N PRO A 307 15.08 9.79 0.23
CA PRO A 307 15.45 10.02 1.62
C PRO A 307 14.17 10.25 2.44
N HIS A 308 14.18 9.73 3.66
CA HIS A 308 13.05 9.88 4.58
C HIS A 308 11.71 9.29 4.11
N SER A 309 11.72 8.26 3.23
CA SER A 309 10.50 7.50 2.90
C SER A 309 9.77 7.06 4.17
N PHE A 310 8.46 7.12 4.12
CA PHE A 310 7.54 6.62 5.16
C PHE A 310 7.04 5.22 4.82
N GLY A 311 6.86 4.92 3.53
CA GLY A 311 6.45 3.63 3.02
C GLY A 311 7.24 3.21 1.78
N LEU A 312 7.52 1.91 1.66
CA LEU A 312 8.20 1.33 0.51
C LEU A 312 7.25 0.40 -0.23
N HIS A 313 7.04 0.65 -1.53
CA HIS A 313 6.07 -0.06 -2.34
C HIS A 313 6.72 -0.83 -3.50
N TRP A 314 6.48 -2.13 -3.57
CA TRP A 314 6.96 -3.01 -4.64
C TRP A 314 5.88 -3.26 -5.69
N THR A 315 5.53 -2.23 -6.47
CA THR A 315 4.42 -2.26 -7.43
C THR A 315 4.59 -3.32 -8.52
N ILE A 316 5.78 -3.45 -9.08
CA ILE A 316 6.07 -4.34 -10.21
C ILE A 316 7.14 -5.38 -9.84
N GLY A 317 7.09 -6.51 -10.54
CA GLY A 317 8.06 -7.57 -10.41
C GLY A 317 7.84 -8.49 -9.22
N ARG A 318 8.92 -9.14 -8.78
CA ARG A 318 8.87 -10.09 -7.67
C ARG A 318 8.67 -9.37 -6.34
N LYS A 319 7.75 -9.86 -5.55
CA LYS A 319 7.50 -9.33 -4.21
C LYS A 319 8.60 -9.75 -3.23
N PRO A 320 8.84 -8.97 -2.15
CA PRO A 320 9.92 -9.26 -1.22
C PRO A 320 9.91 -10.70 -0.67
N TRP A 321 8.74 -11.22 -0.32
CA TRP A 321 8.59 -12.58 0.22
C TRP A 321 8.88 -13.70 -0.79
N GLN A 322 8.94 -13.39 -2.07
CA GLN A 322 9.28 -14.35 -3.11
C GLN A 322 10.80 -14.51 -3.29
N ASN A 323 11.62 -13.67 -2.64
CA ASN A 323 13.07 -13.69 -2.79
C ASN A 323 13.78 -13.03 -1.59
N LEU A 324 13.61 -13.59 -0.41
CA LEU A 324 14.28 -13.11 0.82
C LEU A 324 15.78 -13.41 0.85
N GLY A 325 16.26 -14.37 0.05
CA GLY A 325 17.59 -14.96 0.17
C GLY A 325 18.79 -14.05 -0.07
N ASN A 326 18.58 -12.77 -0.40
CA ASN A 326 19.69 -11.81 -0.49
C ASN A 326 19.29 -10.37 -0.10
N PRO A 327 18.91 -10.16 1.18
CA PRO A 327 18.59 -8.81 1.69
C PRO A 327 19.77 -7.85 1.56
N ALA A 328 21.00 -8.35 1.41
CA ALA A 328 22.19 -7.52 1.16
C ALA A 328 22.22 -6.84 -0.22
N ARG A 329 21.30 -7.17 -1.13
CA ARG A 329 21.25 -6.58 -2.48
C ARG A 329 20.49 -5.27 -2.53
N SER A 330 19.63 -4.99 -1.55
CA SER A 330 18.77 -3.82 -1.55
C SER A 330 18.39 -3.45 -0.13
N VAL A 331 18.47 -2.16 0.19
CA VAL A 331 18.02 -1.63 1.49
C VAL A 331 16.54 -1.95 1.73
N SER A 332 15.71 -1.80 0.71
CA SER A 332 14.28 -2.09 0.82
C SER A 332 14.00 -3.55 1.16
N LEU A 333 14.70 -4.51 0.54
CA LEU A 333 14.56 -5.93 0.87
C LEU A 333 15.06 -6.23 2.29
N ALA A 334 16.12 -5.54 2.75
CA ALA A 334 16.59 -5.67 4.13
C ALA A 334 15.54 -5.18 5.12
N LEU A 335 14.89 -4.04 4.85
CA LEU A 335 13.83 -3.50 5.71
C LEU A 335 12.61 -4.44 5.75
N TRP A 336 12.23 -5.02 4.61
CA TRP A 336 11.15 -6.00 4.59
C TRP A 336 11.52 -7.27 5.39
N ALA A 337 12.75 -7.77 5.24
CA ALA A 337 13.23 -8.91 6.00
C ALA A 337 13.25 -8.62 7.52
N MET A 338 13.62 -7.40 7.93
CA MET A 338 13.54 -6.98 9.33
C MET A 338 12.10 -6.97 9.84
N ALA A 339 11.15 -6.49 9.05
CA ALA A 339 9.74 -6.50 9.41
C ALA A 339 9.21 -7.94 9.54
N TRP A 340 9.62 -8.86 8.65
CA TRP A 340 9.32 -10.28 8.75
C TRP A 340 9.90 -10.92 10.02
N GLU A 341 11.15 -10.61 10.37
CA GLU A 341 11.75 -11.11 11.60
C GLU A 341 11.09 -10.51 12.85
N THR A 342 10.64 -9.26 12.81
CA THR A 342 9.84 -8.68 13.90
C THR A 342 8.52 -9.44 14.07
N LEU A 343 7.82 -9.76 12.96
CA LEU A 343 6.63 -10.61 13.01
C LEU A 343 6.96 -11.98 13.62
N ARG A 344 8.10 -12.60 13.25
CA ARG A 344 8.55 -13.89 13.79
C ARG A 344 8.78 -13.85 15.30
N LEU A 345 9.27 -12.74 15.84
CA LEU A 345 9.45 -12.60 17.29
C LEU A 345 8.12 -12.68 18.04
N HIS A 346 7.06 -12.12 17.47
CA HIS A 346 5.73 -12.12 18.10
C HIS A 346 4.90 -13.38 17.77
N HIS A 347 5.08 -13.93 16.56
CA HIS A 347 4.30 -15.05 16.04
C HIS A 347 5.19 -16.05 15.28
N PRO A 348 6.06 -16.79 15.95
CA PRO A 348 7.02 -17.70 15.31
C PRO A 348 6.33 -18.83 14.54
N ASP A 349 5.19 -19.30 15.01
CA ASP A 349 4.37 -20.34 14.38
C ASP A 349 3.77 -19.90 13.05
N ILE A 350 3.27 -18.67 12.95
CA ILE A 350 2.75 -18.11 11.69
C ILE A 350 3.85 -18.03 10.63
N CYS A 351 5.04 -17.55 11.02
CA CYS A 351 6.15 -17.45 10.09
C CYS A 351 6.64 -18.83 9.65
N ALA A 352 6.73 -19.79 10.59
CA ALA A 352 7.14 -21.17 10.26
C ALA A 352 6.14 -21.84 9.31
N ASP A 353 4.84 -21.69 9.53
CA ASP A 353 3.80 -22.21 8.61
C ASP A 353 3.93 -21.61 7.22
N ALA A 354 4.04 -20.28 7.11
CA ALA A 354 4.16 -19.60 5.83
C ALA A 354 5.42 -20.02 5.05
N GLU A 355 6.53 -20.24 5.73
CA GLU A 355 7.78 -20.73 5.14
C GLU A 355 7.68 -22.20 4.71
N GLN A 356 7.10 -23.07 5.56
CA GLN A 356 6.88 -24.47 5.24
C GLN A 356 5.97 -24.65 4.02
N ARG A 357 4.98 -23.78 3.87
CA ARG A 357 4.06 -23.77 2.71
C ARG A 357 4.68 -23.10 1.47
N GLY A 358 5.91 -22.59 1.57
CA GLY A 358 6.61 -21.94 0.45
C GLY A 358 6.04 -20.59 0.04
N LEU A 359 5.26 -19.94 0.91
CA LEU A 359 4.74 -18.59 0.70
C LEU A 359 5.86 -17.55 0.85
N VAL A 360 6.86 -17.84 1.68
CA VAL A 360 8.07 -17.03 1.84
C VAL A 360 9.27 -17.89 1.42
N ARG A 361 10.11 -17.36 0.54
CA ARG A 361 11.21 -18.11 -0.07
C ARG A 361 12.54 -17.40 0.14
N ASP A 362 13.54 -18.16 0.59
CA ASP A 362 14.91 -17.68 0.76
C ASP A 362 15.70 -17.63 -0.55
N LYS A 363 15.28 -18.36 -1.58
CA LYS A 363 15.95 -18.42 -2.88
C LYS A 363 14.93 -18.26 -4.01
N PRO A 364 15.32 -17.60 -5.13
CA PRO A 364 14.49 -17.62 -6.31
C PRO A 364 14.37 -19.06 -6.83
N SER A 365 13.13 -19.47 -7.09
CA SER A 365 12.84 -20.72 -7.83
C SER A 365 13.24 -20.57 -9.29
#